data_457279ed94b909ef6d3280af8194d70b
#
_entry.id   457279ed94b909ef6d3280af8194d70b
#
_cell.length_a   1.000
_cell.length_b   1.000
_cell.length_c   1.000
_cell.angle_alpha   90.00
_cell.angle_beta   90.00
_cell.angle_gamma   90.00
#
_symmetry.space_group_name_H-M   'P 1'
#
loop_
_entity.id
_entity.type
_entity.pdbx_description
1 polymer ?
#
loop_
_entity_poly.entity_id
_entity_poly.type
_entity_poly.pdbx_seq_one_letter_code
_entity_poly.pdbx_strand_id
1 'polypeptide(L)'
;TLDASGANGGGTVLVGGAYQGKGTVPNATRTFVSSDSVIHADALASGNGGKVVIWADDVTAFKGAITAKGGARSGNGGLVEVSGKQTLIFQGSADLSAPQGMLGNLLLDPQNLTIVAGTGYG
;
A
#
# COMPACT_ATOMS: atom_id res chain seq x y z
N THR A 1 6.32 -12.22 2.50
CA THR A 1 5.63 -11.30 3.41
C THR A 1 6.57 -10.20 3.86
N LEU A 2 6.12 -8.98 3.79
CA LEU A 2 6.79 -7.83 4.40
C LEU A 2 5.91 -7.33 5.53
N ASP A 3 6.50 -7.12 6.70
CA ASP A 3 5.73 -6.71 7.87
C ASP A 3 6.44 -5.57 8.59
N ALA A 4 5.83 -4.39 8.55
CA ALA A 4 6.27 -3.20 9.26
C ALA A 4 5.23 -2.75 10.28
N SER A 5 4.45 -3.69 10.80
CA SER A 5 3.44 -3.40 11.82
C SER A 5 4.07 -3.07 13.16
N GLY A 6 3.39 -2.28 13.95
CA GLY A 6 3.85 -1.90 15.28
C GLY A 6 2.70 -1.72 16.25
N ALA A 7 2.98 -1.88 17.54
CA ALA A 7 1.96 -1.81 18.58
C ALA A 7 1.32 -0.42 18.64
N ASN A 8 2.08 0.63 18.44
CA ASN A 8 1.64 2.02 18.59
C ASN A 8 1.61 2.77 17.25
N GLY A 9 1.64 2.06 16.16
CA GLY A 9 1.60 2.64 14.82
C GLY A 9 2.26 1.72 13.82
N GLY A 10 1.82 1.78 12.56
CA GLY A 10 2.47 1.06 11.47
C GLY A 10 3.72 1.79 10.99
N GLY A 11 4.65 1.06 10.41
CA GLY A 11 5.87 1.62 9.84
C GLY A 11 5.70 1.97 8.38
N THR A 12 6.83 2.07 7.68
CA THR A 12 6.87 2.44 6.26
C THR A 12 7.47 1.31 5.44
N VAL A 13 6.83 0.98 4.33
CA VAL A 13 7.33 0.02 3.35
C VAL A 13 7.42 0.71 2.00
N LEU A 14 8.60 0.69 1.39
CA LEU A 14 8.83 1.27 0.08
C LEU A 14 9.31 0.17 -0.86
N VAL A 15 8.56 -0.06 -1.93
CA VAL A 15 8.91 -1.06 -2.94
C VAL A 15 9.00 -0.35 -4.28
N GLY A 16 10.20 -0.31 -4.84
CA GLY A 16 10.43 0.29 -6.14
C GLY A 16 10.52 1.81 -6.16
N GLY A 17 10.41 2.47 -5.02
CA GLY A 17 10.53 3.92 -4.92
C GLY A 17 9.81 4.50 -3.72
N ALA A 18 9.92 5.80 -3.54
CA ALA A 18 9.26 6.53 -2.46
C ALA A 18 7.98 7.20 -2.98
N TYR A 19 7.30 7.91 -2.11
CA TYR A 19 6.01 8.53 -2.41
C TYR A 19 6.11 9.39 -3.66
N GLN A 20 5.25 9.12 -4.63
CA GLN A 20 5.19 9.78 -5.93
C GLN A 20 6.53 9.76 -6.70
N GLY A 21 7.36 8.75 -6.44
CA GLY A 21 8.66 8.62 -7.11
C GLY A 21 9.67 9.66 -6.69
N LYS A 22 9.39 10.41 -5.63
CA LYS A 22 10.27 11.47 -5.10
C LYS A 22 11.05 10.93 -3.90
N GLY A 23 12.08 11.63 -3.50
CA GLY A 23 12.89 11.24 -2.37
C GLY A 23 14.19 10.60 -2.79
N THR A 24 14.89 9.99 -1.83
CA THR A 24 16.24 9.48 -2.04
C THR A 24 16.30 8.00 -2.41
N VAL A 25 15.17 7.29 -2.35
CA VAL A 25 15.10 5.88 -2.74
C VAL A 25 15.13 5.79 -4.26
N PRO A 26 16.06 5.01 -4.86
CA PRO A 26 16.10 4.85 -6.31
C PRO A 26 14.79 4.23 -6.82
N ASN A 27 14.31 4.70 -7.97
CA ASN A 27 13.09 4.21 -8.56
C ASN A 27 13.35 2.99 -9.44
N ALA A 28 12.50 1.97 -9.32
CA ALA A 28 12.51 0.83 -10.22
C ALA A 28 11.86 1.21 -11.54
N THR A 29 12.34 0.60 -12.63
CA THR A 29 11.69 0.76 -13.93
C THR A 29 10.38 -0.03 -13.97
N ARG A 30 10.40 -1.25 -13.46
CA ARG A 30 9.23 -2.12 -13.37
C ARG A 30 9.17 -2.76 -12.01
N THR A 31 7.96 -2.92 -11.49
CA THR A 31 7.74 -3.55 -10.19
C THR A 31 6.62 -4.58 -10.34
N PHE A 32 6.87 -5.77 -9.84
CA PHE A 32 5.89 -6.84 -9.85
C PHE A 32 5.72 -7.39 -8.44
N VAL A 33 4.48 -7.44 -7.97
CA VAL A 33 4.12 -8.03 -6.68
C VAL A 33 3.18 -9.20 -6.94
N SER A 34 3.63 -10.40 -6.59
CA SER A 34 2.92 -11.63 -6.88
C SER A 34 1.64 -11.79 -6.05
N SER A 35 0.76 -12.68 -6.49
CA SER A 35 -0.53 -12.89 -5.84
C SER A 35 -0.42 -13.51 -4.45
N ASP A 36 0.70 -14.15 -4.13
CA ASP A 36 0.95 -14.71 -2.81
C ASP A 36 1.74 -13.79 -1.88
N SER A 37 1.98 -12.56 -2.32
CA SER A 37 2.68 -11.57 -1.50
C SER A 37 1.72 -10.85 -0.57
N VAL A 38 2.17 -10.61 0.66
CA VAL A 38 1.40 -9.89 1.67
C VAL A 38 2.30 -8.84 2.30
N ILE A 39 1.78 -7.61 2.41
CA ILE A 39 2.49 -6.49 3.02
C ILE A 39 1.63 -5.95 4.15
N HIS A 40 2.21 -5.86 5.34
CA HIS A 40 1.54 -5.33 6.51
C HIS A 40 2.24 -4.10 7.03
N ALA A 41 1.49 -3.05 7.29
CA ALA A 41 1.96 -1.86 7.98
C ALA A 41 0.87 -1.40 8.96
N ASP A 42 0.42 -2.33 9.79
CA ASP A 42 -0.71 -2.12 10.69
C ASP A 42 -0.28 -1.52 12.02
N ALA A 43 -1.16 -0.70 12.60
CA ALA A 43 -1.09 -0.42 14.03
C ALA A 43 -1.83 -1.55 14.75
N LEU A 44 -1.15 -2.23 15.69
CA LEU A 44 -1.72 -3.42 16.31
C LEU A 44 -2.62 -3.08 17.49
N ALA A 45 -2.21 -2.15 18.33
CA ALA A 45 -2.99 -1.75 19.50
C ALA A 45 -3.55 -0.35 19.37
N SER A 46 -2.71 0.64 19.09
CA SER A 46 -3.12 2.03 18.98
C SER A 46 -2.27 2.72 17.93
N GLY A 47 -2.74 3.88 17.46
CA GLY A 47 -2.03 4.67 16.47
C GLY A 47 -2.57 4.42 15.06
N ASN A 48 -2.02 5.15 14.12
CA ASN A 48 -2.44 5.07 12.73
C ASN A 48 -1.76 3.91 12.00
N GLY A 49 -2.42 3.37 10.98
CA GLY A 49 -1.78 2.49 10.03
C GLY A 49 -0.59 3.17 9.39
N GLY A 50 0.35 2.39 8.90
CA GLY A 50 1.58 2.91 8.34
C GLY A 50 1.44 3.39 6.91
N LYS A 51 2.59 3.47 6.23
CA LYS A 51 2.67 3.95 4.85
C LYS A 51 3.29 2.88 3.99
N VAL A 52 2.62 2.54 2.90
CA VAL A 52 3.13 1.58 1.91
C VAL A 52 3.15 2.25 0.56
N VAL A 53 4.29 2.21 -0.10
CA VAL A 53 4.44 2.75 -1.46
C VAL A 53 4.97 1.65 -2.37
N ILE A 54 4.25 1.39 -3.44
CA ILE A 54 4.67 0.49 -4.52
C ILE A 54 4.81 1.37 -5.76
N TRP A 55 6.01 1.48 -6.29
CA TRP A 55 6.31 2.41 -7.37
C TRP A 55 7.10 1.75 -8.49
N ALA A 56 6.87 2.20 -9.71
CA ALA A 56 7.76 1.96 -10.84
C ALA A 56 7.68 3.15 -11.79
N ASP A 57 8.79 3.45 -12.46
CA ASP A 57 8.81 4.53 -13.44
C ASP A 57 8.07 4.17 -14.73
N ASP A 58 7.91 2.89 -15.00
CA ASP A 58 7.22 2.42 -16.20
C ASP A 58 5.96 1.63 -15.81
N VAL A 59 6.08 0.40 -15.40
CA VAL A 59 4.94 -0.49 -15.13
C VAL A 59 5.01 -1.05 -13.72
N THR A 60 3.90 -0.96 -13.00
CA THR A 60 3.67 -1.71 -11.77
C THR A 60 2.54 -2.70 -12.01
N ALA A 61 2.80 -3.96 -11.70
CA ALA A 61 1.77 -4.99 -11.66
C ALA A 61 1.67 -5.48 -10.22
N PHE A 62 0.57 -5.12 -9.55
CA PHE A 62 0.33 -5.47 -8.16
C PHE A 62 -0.81 -6.46 -8.06
N LYS A 63 -0.51 -7.66 -7.56
CA LYS A 63 -1.49 -8.75 -7.42
C LYS A 63 -1.62 -9.24 -5.98
N GLY A 64 -0.85 -8.70 -5.06
CA GLY A 64 -0.82 -9.15 -3.67
C GLY A 64 -1.85 -8.48 -2.78
N ALA A 65 -1.62 -8.52 -1.48
CA ALA A 65 -2.48 -7.91 -0.49
C ALA A 65 -1.67 -6.95 0.39
N ILE A 66 -2.26 -5.80 0.69
CA ILE A 66 -1.68 -4.81 1.58
C ILE A 66 -2.65 -4.54 2.71
N THR A 67 -2.14 -4.47 3.94
CA THR A 67 -2.91 -3.96 5.06
C THR A 67 -2.15 -2.82 5.72
N ALA A 68 -2.86 -1.74 6.04
CA ALA A 68 -2.33 -0.60 6.79
C ALA A 68 -3.42 -0.11 7.72
N LYS A 69 -3.85 -0.99 8.63
CA LYS A 69 -5.00 -0.77 9.50
C LYS A 69 -4.66 0.11 10.67
N GLY A 70 -5.63 0.89 11.13
CA GLY A 70 -5.54 1.60 12.39
C GLY A 70 -5.62 0.66 13.58
N GLY A 71 -5.17 1.10 14.74
CA GLY A 71 -5.10 0.29 15.95
C GLY A 71 -6.47 -0.12 16.46
N ALA A 72 -6.51 -1.24 17.17
CA ALA A 72 -7.73 -1.77 17.75
C ALA A 72 -8.36 -0.82 18.78
N ARG A 73 -7.55 -0.01 19.44
CA ARG A 73 -7.99 0.93 20.47
C ARG A 73 -8.18 2.34 19.94
N SER A 74 -7.34 2.80 19.01
CA SER A 74 -7.40 4.14 18.47
C SER A 74 -6.56 4.24 17.21
N GLY A 75 -6.84 5.24 16.41
CA GLY A 75 -6.08 5.59 15.22
C GLY A 75 -6.85 5.38 13.94
N ASN A 76 -6.33 5.95 12.88
CA ASN A 76 -6.91 5.89 11.54
C ASN A 76 -6.17 4.87 10.69
N GLY A 77 -6.77 4.46 9.57
CA GLY A 77 -6.07 3.69 8.55
C GLY A 77 -4.90 4.49 7.98
N GLY A 78 -3.94 3.79 7.40
CA GLY A 78 -2.74 4.41 6.88
C GLY A 78 -2.88 4.94 5.46
N LEU A 79 -1.74 5.09 4.80
CA LEU A 79 -1.65 5.54 3.42
C LEU A 79 -0.99 4.46 2.58
N VAL A 80 -1.65 4.11 1.47
CA VAL A 80 -1.08 3.17 0.50
C VAL A 80 -1.08 3.85 -0.86
N GLU A 81 0.10 3.88 -1.49
CA GLU A 81 0.23 4.30 -2.88
C GLU A 81 0.66 3.10 -3.71
N VAL A 82 -0.08 2.81 -4.78
CA VAL A 82 0.33 1.82 -5.79
C VAL A 82 0.33 2.54 -7.12
N SER A 83 1.51 2.76 -7.67
CA SER A 83 1.68 3.61 -8.84
C SER A 83 2.63 2.97 -9.84
N GLY A 84 2.27 3.06 -11.11
CA GLY A 84 3.18 2.84 -12.23
C GLY A 84 3.07 4.06 -13.10
N LYS A 85 4.15 4.82 -13.27
CA LYS A 85 4.06 6.13 -13.90
C LYS A 85 3.44 6.06 -15.28
N GLN A 86 3.74 5.03 -16.06
CA GLN A 86 3.14 4.81 -17.38
C GLN A 86 1.91 3.93 -17.27
N THR A 87 2.00 2.81 -16.58
CA THR A 87 0.93 1.82 -16.51
C THR A 87 0.86 1.20 -15.12
N LEU A 88 -0.35 1.06 -14.61
CA LEU A 88 -0.61 0.31 -13.39
C LEU A 88 -1.62 -0.79 -13.67
N ILE A 89 -1.26 -2.02 -13.30
CA ILE A 89 -2.17 -3.17 -13.31
C ILE A 89 -2.42 -3.52 -11.84
N PHE A 90 -3.66 -3.35 -11.38
CA PHE A 90 -4.02 -3.57 -9.98
C PHE A 90 -5.03 -4.73 -9.92
N GLN A 91 -4.58 -5.87 -9.40
CA GLN A 91 -5.39 -7.08 -9.25
C GLN A 91 -5.38 -7.59 -7.81
N GLY A 92 -4.83 -6.80 -6.90
CA GLY A 92 -4.70 -7.16 -5.51
C GLY A 92 -5.79 -6.56 -4.63
N SER A 93 -5.47 -6.45 -3.36
CA SER A 93 -6.38 -5.87 -2.37
C SER A 93 -5.63 -4.97 -1.41
N ALA A 94 -6.36 -4.04 -0.80
CA ALA A 94 -5.82 -3.16 0.23
C ALA A 94 -6.87 -3.00 1.33
N ASP A 95 -6.44 -3.16 2.57
CA ASP A 95 -7.28 -2.97 3.74
C ASP A 95 -6.68 -1.87 4.61
N LEU A 96 -7.35 -0.74 4.65
CA LEU A 96 -6.95 0.44 5.40
C LEU A 96 -7.98 0.76 6.48
N SER A 97 -8.71 -0.24 6.94
CA SER A 97 -9.76 -0.07 7.94
C SER A 97 -9.16 0.36 9.29
N ALA A 98 -10.01 0.98 10.10
CA ALA A 98 -9.65 1.41 11.43
C ALA A 98 -10.86 1.23 12.34
N PRO A 99 -10.84 0.24 13.26
CA PRO A 99 -12.01 -0.04 14.11
C PRO A 99 -12.46 1.15 14.93
N GLN A 100 -11.54 2.01 15.33
CA GLN A 100 -11.80 3.17 16.18
C GLN A 100 -11.45 4.49 15.51
N GLY A 101 -11.37 4.51 14.18
CA GLY A 101 -11.00 5.71 13.46
C GLY A 101 -11.55 5.73 12.05
N MET A 102 -10.97 6.59 11.23
CA MET A 102 -11.38 6.76 9.84
C MET A 102 -10.59 5.82 8.94
N LEU A 103 -11.21 5.40 7.84
CA LEU A 103 -10.51 4.66 6.79
C LEU A 103 -9.30 5.45 6.31
N GLY A 104 -8.24 4.73 5.95
CA GLY A 104 -7.09 5.34 5.35
C GLY A 104 -7.30 5.67 3.88
N ASN A 105 -6.23 6.03 3.20
CA ASN A 105 -6.26 6.46 1.81
C ASN A 105 -5.50 5.49 0.92
N LEU A 106 -6.09 5.13 -0.20
CA LEU A 106 -5.44 4.38 -1.28
C LEU A 106 -5.31 5.28 -2.48
N LEU A 107 -4.06 5.50 -2.91
CA LEU A 107 -3.76 6.29 -4.10
C LEU A 107 -3.30 5.36 -5.22
N LEU A 108 -4.01 5.40 -6.33
CA LEU A 108 -3.62 4.71 -7.56
C LEU A 108 -3.31 5.81 -8.59
N ASP A 109 -2.05 5.90 -9.00
CA ASP A 109 -1.59 7.05 -9.79
C ASP A 109 -0.78 6.60 -11.00
N PRO A 110 -1.43 6.14 -12.04
CA PRO A 110 -0.81 5.84 -13.32
C PRO A 110 -1.27 6.81 -14.41
N GLN A 111 -0.51 6.84 -15.50
CA GLN A 111 -1.02 7.44 -16.73
C GLN A 111 -2.09 6.54 -17.35
N ASN A 112 -1.88 5.22 -17.33
CA ASN A 112 -2.84 4.22 -17.80
C ASN A 112 -3.15 3.24 -16.67
N LEU A 113 -4.43 3.06 -16.35
CA LEU A 113 -4.85 2.22 -15.24
C LEU A 113 -5.69 1.05 -15.74
N THR A 114 -5.32 -0.16 -15.29
CA THR A 114 -6.16 -1.34 -15.43
C THR A 114 -6.48 -1.89 -14.05
N ILE A 115 -7.75 -1.89 -13.69
CA ILE A 115 -8.22 -2.52 -12.46
C ILE A 115 -9.03 -3.75 -12.85
N VAL A 116 -8.61 -4.90 -12.32
CA VAL A 116 -9.34 -6.14 -12.51
C VAL A 116 -10.23 -6.35 -11.31
N ALA A 117 -11.52 -6.55 -11.54
CA ALA A 117 -12.47 -6.78 -10.47
C ALA A 117 -12.03 -8.00 -9.67
N GLY A 118 -11.82 -7.78 -8.39
CA GLY A 118 -11.42 -8.80 -7.47
C GLY A 118 -12.26 -8.72 -6.22
N THR A 119 -11.95 -9.58 -5.29
CA THR A 119 -12.60 -9.55 -3.99
C THR A 119 -11.84 -8.64 -3.04
N GLY A 120 -12.53 -8.10 -2.08
CA GLY A 120 -11.91 -7.43 -0.95
C GLY A 120 -11.58 -5.98 -1.16
N TYR A 121 -12.00 -5.39 -2.26
CA TYR A 121 -11.81 -3.98 -2.47
C TYR A 121 -13.02 -3.40 -3.18
N GLY A 122 -13.67 -2.51 -2.54
CA GLY A 122 -14.85 -1.90 -3.08
C GLY A 122 -14.73 -0.42 -3.32
#